data_f37ede0d09b5a29ba02d6c6db8b93958
#
_entry.id   f37ede0d09b5a29ba02d6c6db8b93958
#
_cell.length_a   1.000
_cell.length_b   1.000
_cell.length_c   1.000
_cell.angle_alpha   90.00
_cell.angle_beta   90.00
_cell.angle_gamma   90.00
#
_symmetry.space_group_name_H-M   'P 1'
#
loop_
_entity.id
_entity.type
_entity.pdbx_description
1 polymer ?
#
loop_
_entity_poly.entity_id
_entity_poly.type
_entity_poly.pdbx_seq_one_letter_code
_entity_poly.pdbx_strand_id
1 'polypeptide(L)'
;DQVEIQIDLVKWDALAMDQRNLLFWHEVARVQNDTIPKDGWEMAALAIGLGGAVGELWVQDGLLLVLALALCGVSGWRLYQKNNGDKQIKELLDADEKAIALATRFGYSLPNAYKSLGSALKTLVENTPSKRQRSRYEARLSALKRSANKAKSKSRNGDAGEL
;
A
#
# COMPACT_ATOMS: atom_id res chain seq x y z
N ASP A 1 -3.41 -19.99 -5.70
CA ASP A 1 -3.68 -18.64 -6.19
C ASP A 1 -2.43 -18.10 -6.85
N GLN A 2 -2.52 -17.78 -8.15
CA GLN A 2 -1.42 -17.13 -8.86
C GLN A 2 -1.48 -15.63 -8.56
N VAL A 3 -0.37 -15.09 -8.10
CA VAL A 3 -0.23 -13.66 -7.88
C VAL A 3 0.40 -13.04 -9.12
N GLU A 4 -0.29 -12.09 -9.72
CA GLU A 4 0.14 -11.38 -10.91
C GLU A 4 0.55 -9.94 -10.56
N ILE A 5 1.73 -9.53 -11.01
CA ILE A 5 2.21 -8.15 -10.89
C ILE A 5 1.96 -7.46 -12.23
N GLN A 6 0.99 -6.53 -12.27
CA GLN A 6 0.69 -5.74 -13.45
C GLN A 6 1.60 -4.49 -13.50
N ILE A 7 2.30 -4.32 -14.61
CA ILE A 7 3.22 -3.21 -14.84
C ILE A 7 2.67 -2.28 -15.92
N ASP A 8 2.52 -1.00 -15.60
CA ASP A 8 2.24 0.06 -16.57
C ASP A 8 3.54 0.37 -17.34
N LEU A 9 3.66 -0.17 -18.55
CA LEU A 9 4.86 -0.08 -19.37
C LEU A 9 5.26 1.36 -19.68
N VAL A 10 4.30 2.28 -19.86
CA VAL A 10 4.59 3.68 -20.16
C VAL A 10 5.30 4.35 -18.98
N LYS A 11 4.83 4.11 -17.76
CA LYS A 11 5.48 4.62 -16.55
C LYS A 11 6.78 3.91 -16.26
N TRP A 12 6.84 2.61 -16.58
CA TRP A 12 8.03 1.78 -16.37
C TRP A 12 9.20 2.23 -17.24
N ASP A 13 8.95 2.56 -18.50
CA ASP A 13 9.99 3.00 -19.44
C ASP A 13 10.56 4.39 -19.10
N ALA A 14 9.80 5.23 -18.43
CA ALA A 14 10.26 6.52 -17.94
C ALA A 14 11.25 6.42 -16.75
N LEU A 15 11.46 5.22 -16.19
CA LEU A 15 12.31 5.01 -15.03
C LEU A 15 13.68 4.44 -15.41
N ALA A 16 14.73 4.86 -14.70
CA ALA A 16 16.04 4.26 -14.80
C ALA A 16 16.04 2.82 -14.23
N MET A 17 17.02 1.99 -14.64
CA MET A 17 17.08 0.57 -14.26
C MET A 17 17.04 0.35 -12.74
N ASP A 18 17.83 1.14 -11.97
CA ASP A 18 17.84 1.03 -10.50
C ASP A 18 16.49 1.40 -9.88
N GLN A 19 15.78 2.37 -10.45
CA GLN A 19 14.45 2.77 -10.03
C GLN A 19 13.43 1.66 -10.27
N ARG A 20 13.51 0.99 -11.45
CA ARG A 20 12.68 -0.17 -11.80
C ARG A 20 12.91 -1.31 -10.82
N ASN A 21 14.17 -1.62 -10.52
CA ASN A 21 14.52 -2.69 -9.59
C ASN A 21 13.92 -2.43 -8.19
N LEU A 22 14.03 -1.21 -7.67
CA LEU A 22 13.50 -0.88 -6.34
C LEU A 22 11.96 -0.93 -6.30
N LEU A 23 11.28 -0.47 -7.36
CA LEU A 23 9.82 -0.60 -7.46
C LEU A 23 9.38 -2.05 -7.61
N PHE A 24 10.12 -2.86 -8.35
CA PHE A 24 9.86 -4.29 -8.44
C PHE A 24 9.96 -4.97 -7.06
N TRP A 25 11.03 -4.69 -6.31
CA TRP A 25 11.19 -5.21 -4.93
C TRP A 25 10.09 -4.72 -4.01
N HIS A 26 9.59 -3.49 -4.18
CA HIS A 26 8.44 -2.99 -3.44
C HIS A 26 7.17 -3.82 -3.72
N GLU A 27 6.88 -4.13 -4.99
CA GLU A 27 5.71 -4.96 -5.32
C GLU A 27 5.88 -6.40 -4.83
N VAL A 28 7.08 -6.97 -4.92
CA VAL A 28 7.38 -8.29 -4.32
C VAL A 28 7.14 -8.27 -2.80
N ALA A 29 7.59 -7.23 -2.11
CA ALA A 29 7.37 -7.09 -0.67
C ALA A 29 5.88 -6.94 -0.32
N ARG A 30 5.09 -6.25 -1.15
CA ARG A 30 3.62 -6.15 -1.00
C ARG A 30 2.95 -7.51 -1.12
N VAL A 31 3.35 -8.29 -2.10
CA VAL A 31 2.82 -9.64 -2.32
C VAL A 31 3.12 -10.53 -1.12
N GLN A 32 4.35 -10.48 -0.62
CA GLN A 32 4.77 -11.31 0.54
C GLN A 32 4.06 -10.92 1.84
N ASN A 33 3.60 -9.69 1.97
CA ASN A 33 2.91 -9.21 3.18
C ASN A 33 1.43 -9.58 3.23
N ASP A 34 0.91 -10.36 2.27
CA ASP A 34 -0.52 -10.66 2.16
C ASP A 34 -1.42 -9.39 2.11
N THR A 35 -0.83 -8.24 1.77
CA THR A 35 -1.51 -6.94 1.71
C THR A 35 -2.37 -6.78 0.47
N ILE A 36 -2.45 -7.82 -0.37
CA ILE A 36 -3.44 -7.90 -1.44
C ILE A 36 -4.79 -8.13 -0.76
N PRO A 37 -5.77 -7.24 -0.95
CA PRO A 37 -7.11 -7.47 -0.41
C PRO A 37 -7.65 -8.74 -1.04
N LYS A 38 -7.59 -9.85 -0.28
CA LYS A 38 -7.97 -11.19 -0.75
C LYS A 38 -9.46 -11.33 -1.02
N ASP A 39 -10.32 -10.43 -0.52
CA ASP A 39 -11.74 -10.73 -0.48
C ASP A 39 -12.62 -9.57 -0.94
N GLY A 40 -13.32 -9.80 -2.05
CA GLY A 40 -14.50 -9.03 -2.45
C GLY A 40 -15.80 -9.46 -1.71
N TRP A 41 -15.71 -10.33 -0.69
CA TRP A 41 -16.87 -10.84 0.02
C TRP A 41 -17.65 -9.74 0.75
N GLU A 42 -16.96 -8.67 1.21
CA GLU A 42 -17.61 -7.52 1.85
C GLU A 42 -18.59 -6.81 0.90
N MET A 43 -18.21 -6.69 -0.39
CA MET A 43 -19.12 -6.14 -1.41
C MET A 43 -20.29 -7.07 -1.68
N ALA A 44 -20.05 -8.38 -1.74
CA ALA A 44 -21.12 -9.38 -1.88
C ALA A 44 -22.03 -9.38 -0.66
N ALA A 45 -21.49 -9.35 0.55
CA ALA A 45 -22.26 -9.27 1.78
C ALA A 45 -23.09 -7.98 1.90
N LEU A 46 -22.52 -6.84 1.45
CA LEU A 46 -23.25 -5.57 1.39
C LEU A 46 -24.40 -5.63 0.39
N ALA A 47 -24.18 -6.22 -0.80
CA ALA A 47 -25.21 -6.39 -1.81
C ALA A 47 -26.34 -7.34 -1.33
N ILE A 48 -26.00 -8.43 -0.67
CA ILE A 48 -26.96 -9.38 -0.06
C ILE A 48 -27.73 -8.67 1.06
N GLY A 49 -27.06 -7.93 1.94
CA GLY A 49 -27.69 -7.18 3.02
C GLY A 49 -28.67 -6.12 2.52
N LEU A 50 -28.28 -5.36 1.49
CA LEU A 50 -29.17 -4.37 0.85
C LEU A 50 -30.35 -5.05 0.14
N GLY A 51 -30.10 -6.11 -0.61
CA GLY A 51 -31.15 -6.89 -1.27
C GLY A 51 -32.13 -7.51 -0.27
N GLY A 52 -31.62 -8.04 0.85
CA GLY A 52 -32.43 -8.53 1.95
C GLY A 52 -33.29 -7.44 2.59
N ALA A 53 -32.71 -6.27 2.90
CA ALA A 53 -33.45 -5.16 3.48
C ALA A 53 -34.59 -4.66 2.55
N VAL A 54 -34.35 -4.62 1.22
CA VAL A 54 -35.40 -4.26 0.24
C VAL A 54 -36.49 -5.34 0.18
N GLY A 55 -36.10 -6.62 0.19
CA GLY A 55 -37.03 -7.76 0.21
C GLY A 55 -37.95 -7.75 1.44
N GLU A 56 -37.41 -7.38 2.60
CA GLU A 56 -38.15 -7.27 3.87
C GLU A 56 -39.27 -6.24 3.87
N LEU A 57 -39.19 -5.19 3.05
CA LEU A 57 -40.26 -4.23 2.87
C LEU A 57 -41.53 -4.89 2.32
N TRP A 58 -41.42 -6.05 1.70
CA TRP A 58 -42.53 -6.83 1.15
C TRP A 58 -43.05 -7.93 2.13
N VAL A 59 -42.17 -8.49 2.97
CA VAL A 59 -42.47 -9.63 3.82
C VAL A 59 -42.83 -9.22 5.27
N GLN A 60 -42.42 -8.03 5.69
CA GLN A 60 -42.65 -7.43 7.01
C GLN A 60 -42.17 -8.29 8.20
N ASP A 61 -41.07 -9.05 8.01
CA ASP A 61 -40.43 -9.82 9.07
C ASP A 61 -39.31 -8.99 9.73
N GLY A 62 -39.60 -8.41 10.89
CA GLY A 62 -38.69 -7.52 11.60
C GLY A 62 -37.36 -8.18 11.99
N LEU A 63 -37.29 -9.50 12.14
CA LEU A 63 -36.06 -10.22 12.51
C LEU A 63 -35.07 -10.26 11.34
N LEU A 64 -35.55 -10.53 10.13
CA LEU A 64 -34.73 -10.53 8.94
C LEU A 64 -34.23 -9.11 8.60
N LEU A 65 -35.05 -8.09 8.83
CA LEU A 65 -34.63 -6.68 8.67
C LEU A 65 -33.46 -6.35 9.58
N VAL A 66 -33.51 -6.74 10.85
CA VAL A 66 -32.40 -6.49 11.81
C VAL A 66 -31.12 -7.21 11.36
N LEU A 67 -31.23 -8.47 10.89
CA LEU A 67 -30.08 -9.22 10.37
C LEU A 67 -29.48 -8.57 9.11
N ALA A 68 -30.33 -8.12 8.19
CA ALA A 68 -29.89 -7.42 6.97
C ALA A 68 -29.18 -6.12 7.30
N LEU A 69 -29.71 -5.32 8.22
CA LEU A 69 -29.08 -4.07 8.68
C LEU A 69 -27.75 -4.32 9.42
N ALA A 70 -27.69 -5.38 10.25
CA ALA A 70 -26.45 -5.78 10.92
C ALA A 70 -25.38 -6.18 9.90
N LEU A 71 -25.75 -6.97 8.87
CA LEU A 71 -24.84 -7.35 7.79
C LEU A 71 -24.34 -6.15 7.00
N CYS A 72 -25.21 -5.21 6.64
CA CYS A 72 -24.85 -3.95 6.01
C CYS A 72 -23.92 -3.11 6.88
N GLY A 73 -24.20 -2.99 8.15
CA GLY A 73 -23.39 -2.23 9.12
C GLY A 73 -21.98 -2.79 9.26
N VAL A 74 -21.85 -4.10 9.46
CA VAL A 74 -20.53 -4.76 9.57
C VAL A 74 -19.75 -4.67 8.26
N SER A 75 -20.40 -4.96 7.14
CA SER A 75 -19.75 -4.90 5.82
C SER A 75 -19.35 -3.48 5.45
N GLY A 76 -20.21 -2.49 5.67
CA GLY A 76 -19.93 -1.07 5.46
C GLY A 76 -18.79 -0.56 6.35
N TRP A 77 -18.78 -0.95 7.64
CA TRP A 77 -17.69 -0.61 8.57
C TRP A 77 -16.35 -1.20 8.11
N ARG A 78 -16.33 -2.47 7.70
CA ARG A 78 -15.12 -3.12 7.18
C ARG A 78 -14.62 -2.47 5.89
N LEU A 79 -15.51 -2.15 4.94
CA LEU A 79 -15.16 -1.40 3.73
C LEU A 79 -14.60 -0.02 4.06
N TYR A 80 -15.19 0.69 5.03
CA TYR A 80 -14.67 1.96 5.51
C TYR A 80 -13.27 1.81 6.11
N GLN A 81 -13.04 0.83 7.00
CA GLN A 81 -11.71 0.56 7.56
C GLN A 81 -10.68 0.17 6.48
N LYS A 82 -11.08 -0.66 5.52
CA LYS A 82 -10.22 -1.10 4.41
C LYS A 82 -9.84 0.08 3.48
N ASN A 83 -10.75 1.05 3.34
CA ASN A 83 -10.54 2.25 2.54
C ASN A 83 -9.87 3.39 3.33
N ASN A 84 -9.56 3.17 4.60
CA ASN A 84 -8.92 4.17 5.45
C ASN A 84 -7.49 4.42 4.95
N GLY A 85 -7.25 5.62 4.42
CA GLY A 85 -6.01 6.00 3.74
C GLY A 85 -4.76 5.78 4.58
N ASP A 86 -4.87 5.93 5.91
CA ASP A 86 -3.75 5.78 6.84
C ASP A 86 -3.23 4.35 6.94
N LYS A 87 -4.14 3.35 6.92
CA LYS A 87 -3.74 1.94 6.93
C LYS A 87 -3.04 1.56 5.63
N GLN A 88 -3.58 1.99 4.48
CA GLN A 88 -2.97 1.74 3.18
C GLN A 88 -1.59 2.41 3.06
N ILE A 89 -1.43 3.63 3.59
CA ILE A 89 -0.13 4.32 3.59
C ILE A 89 0.87 3.55 4.45
N LYS A 90 0.48 3.10 5.64
CA LYS A 90 1.35 2.31 6.52
C LYS A 90 1.84 1.03 5.84
N GLU A 91 0.95 0.28 5.20
CA GLU A 91 1.30 -0.93 4.44
C GLU A 91 2.29 -0.64 3.31
N LEU A 92 2.10 0.47 2.59
CA LEU A 92 3.04 0.90 1.55
C LEU A 92 4.41 1.29 2.11
N LEU A 93 4.46 1.91 3.29
CA LEU A 93 5.71 2.27 3.96
C LEU A 93 6.47 1.03 4.45
N ASP A 94 5.76 0.05 5.02
CA ASP A 94 6.35 -1.24 5.42
C ASP A 94 6.92 -1.99 4.19
N ALA A 95 6.23 -1.93 3.05
CA ALA A 95 6.72 -2.49 1.80
C ALA A 95 7.96 -1.76 1.26
N ASP A 96 8.03 -0.43 1.40
CA ASP A 96 9.22 0.36 1.03
C ASP A 96 10.44 -0.02 1.88
N GLU A 97 10.27 -0.19 3.19
CA GLU A 97 11.37 -0.61 4.09
C GLU A 97 11.87 -2.02 3.73
N LYS A 98 10.96 -2.95 3.45
CA LYS A 98 11.33 -4.30 3.01
C LYS A 98 12.00 -4.30 1.64
N ALA A 99 11.54 -3.48 0.71
CA ALA A 99 12.18 -3.33 -0.61
C ALA A 99 13.63 -2.85 -0.48
N ILE A 100 13.89 -1.88 0.40
CA ILE A 100 15.24 -1.41 0.69
C ILE A 100 16.09 -2.52 1.32
N ALA A 101 15.54 -3.27 2.29
CA ALA A 101 16.23 -4.38 2.92
C ALA A 101 16.55 -5.50 1.92
N LEU A 102 15.66 -5.80 0.99
CA LEU A 102 15.89 -6.75 -0.10
C LEU A 102 16.97 -6.23 -1.05
N ALA A 103 16.88 -4.99 -1.51
CA ALA A 103 17.87 -4.40 -2.39
C ALA A 103 19.29 -4.44 -1.78
N THR A 104 19.43 -4.17 -0.48
CA THR A 104 20.74 -4.26 0.18
C THR A 104 21.29 -5.70 0.24
N ARG A 105 20.44 -6.71 0.36
CA ARG A 105 20.85 -8.11 0.26
C ARG A 105 21.34 -8.49 -1.14
N PHE A 106 20.85 -7.82 -2.16
CA PHE A 106 21.24 -7.98 -3.57
C PHE A 106 22.36 -7.04 -4.02
N GLY A 107 23.11 -6.46 -3.07
CA GLY A 107 24.34 -5.71 -3.35
C GLY A 107 24.17 -4.21 -3.52
N TYR A 108 22.96 -3.65 -3.35
CA TYR A 108 22.80 -2.20 -3.31
C TYR A 108 23.35 -1.64 -1.99
N SER A 109 24.11 -0.55 -2.06
CA SER A 109 24.42 0.19 -0.85
C SER A 109 23.14 0.86 -0.29
N LEU A 110 23.02 0.91 1.02
CA LEU A 110 21.84 1.50 1.69
C LEU A 110 21.52 2.93 1.19
N PRO A 111 22.50 3.86 1.04
CA PRO A 111 22.25 5.18 0.48
C PRO A 111 21.73 5.15 -0.96
N ASN A 112 22.26 4.24 -1.79
CA ASN A 112 21.82 4.11 -3.18
C ASN A 112 20.39 3.56 -3.26
N ALA A 113 20.03 2.57 -2.42
CA ALA A 113 18.67 2.06 -2.36
C ALA A 113 17.66 3.16 -2.00
N TYR A 114 17.94 3.96 -0.96
CA TYR A 114 17.10 5.11 -0.61
C TYR A 114 17.00 6.15 -1.73
N LYS A 115 18.12 6.46 -2.37
CA LYS A 115 18.19 7.43 -3.48
C LYS A 115 17.36 6.96 -4.68
N SER A 116 17.53 5.70 -5.09
CA SER A 116 16.84 5.14 -6.26
C SER A 116 15.33 5.03 -6.04
N LEU A 117 14.90 4.54 -4.87
CA LEU A 117 13.47 4.49 -4.53
C LEU A 117 12.88 5.90 -4.42
N GLY A 118 13.58 6.83 -3.78
CA GLY A 118 13.14 8.22 -3.66
C GLY A 118 13.02 8.93 -5.01
N SER A 119 13.95 8.67 -5.93
CA SER A 119 13.90 9.19 -7.30
C SER A 119 12.74 8.59 -8.09
N ALA A 120 12.50 7.28 -7.95
CA ALA A 120 11.35 6.61 -8.58
C ALA A 120 10.02 7.22 -8.11
N LEU A 121 9.86 7.40 -6.80
CA LEU A 121 8.65 8.01 -6.23
C LEU A 121 8.46 9.44 -6.72
N LYS A 122 9.56 10.23 -6.86
CA LYS A 122 9.50 11.59 -7.41
C LYS A 122 8.98 11.58 -8.84
N THR A 123 9.52 10.73 -9.70
CA THR A 123 9.06 10.57 -11.09
C THR A 123 7.58 10.17 -11.15
N LEU A 124 7.14 9.27 -10.25
CA LEU A 124 5.74 8.89 -10.17
C LEU A 124 4.82 10.04 -9.70
N VAL A 125 5.28 10.89 -8.79
CA VAL A 125 4.54 12.11 -8.37
C VAL A 125 4.34 13.05 -9.56
N GLU A 126 5.40 13.29 -10.34
CA GLU A 126 5.39 14.19 -11.49
C GLU A 126 4.48 13.68 -12.61
N ASN A 127 4.47 12.37 -12.86
CA ASN A 127 3.75 11.74 -13.98
C ASN A 127 2.34 11.24 -13.62
N THR A 128 1.87 11.46 -12.38
CA THR A 128 0.54 10.97 -11.95
C THR A 128 -0.49 12.08 -11.99
N PRO A 129 -1.55 11.97 -12.83
CA PRO A 129 -2.61 12.98 -12.92
C PRO A 129 -3.55 12.94 -11.71
N SER A 130 -3.73 11.79 -11.07
CA SER A 130 -4.62 11.60 -9.94
C SER A 130 -4.09 12.25 -8.67
N LYS A 131 -4.80 13.26 -8.15
CA LYS A 131 -4.47 13.96 -6.90
C LYS A 131 -4.34 12.98 -5.70
N ARG A 132 -5.22 11.97 -5.62
CA ARG A 132 -5.21 10.96 -4.54
C ARG A 132 -3.96 10.08 -4.61
N GLN A 133 -3.57 9.63 -5.79
CA GLN A 133 -2.35 8.82 -5.98
C GLN A 133 -1.09 9.67 -5.74
N ARG A 134 -1.07 10.90 -6.24
CA ARG A 134 0.03 11.84 -6.01
C ARG A 134 0.28 12.05 -4.52
N SER A 135 -0.76 12.33 -3.74
CA SER A 135 -0.66 12.49 -2.27
C SER A 135 -0.09 11.25 -1.58
N ARG A 136 -0.41 10.04 -2.05
CA ARG A 136 0.17 8.80 -1.53
C ARG A 136 1.67 8.69 -1.81
N TYR A 137 2.10 9.03 -3.03
CA TYR A 137 3.51 9.02 -3.39
C TYR A 137 4.31 10.08 -2.62
N GLU A 138 3.74 11.27 -2.41
CA GLU A 138 4.33 12.34 -1.60
C GLU A 138 4.49 11.92 -0.13
N ALA A 139 3.49 11.26 0.45
CA ALA A 139 3.55 10.71 1.81
C ALA A 139 4.66 9.65 1.93
N ARG A 140 4.78 8.73 0.98
CA ARG A 140 5.86 7.74 0.91
C ARG A 140 7.23 8.42 0.78
N LEU A 141 7.36 9.38 -0.13
CA LEU A 141 8.62 10.11 -0.35
C LEU A 141 9.07 10.87 0.92
N SER A 142 8.13 11.48 1.64
CA SER A 142 8.43 12.19 2.89
C SER A 142 8.86 11.24 4.01
N ALA A 143 8.22 10.08 4.13
CA ALA A 143 8.60 9.04 5.08
C ALA A 143 9.97 8.44 4.75
N LEU A 144 10.22 8.14 3.48
CA LEU A 144 11.50 7.62 3.00
C LEU A 144 12.66 8.57 3.31
N LYS A 145 12.48 9.89 3.11
CA LYS A 145 13.47 10.91 3.48
C LYS A 145 13.77 10.91 4.98
N ARG A 146 12.74 10.74 5.82
CA ARG A 146 12.93 10.65 7.29
C ARG A 146 13.72 9.41 7.67
N SER A 147 13.40 8.24 7.10
CA SER A 147 14.12 7.00 7.34
C SER A 147 15.57 7.07 6.86
N ALA A 148 15.84 7.65 5.68
CA ALA A 148 17.19 7.86 5.17
C ALA A 148 18.03 8.76 6.10
N ASN A 149 17.46 9.86 6.60
CA ASN A 149 18.15 10.75 7.53
C ASN A 149 18.45 10.07 8.87
N LYS A 150 17.52 9.26 9.38
CA LYS A 150 17.71 8.46 10.60
C LYS A 150 18.82 7.41 10.41
N ALA A 151 18.87 6.74 9.28
CA ALA A 151 19.93 5.79 8.97
C ALA A 151 21.30 6.47 8.88
N LYS A 152 21.38 7.65 8.26
CA LYS A 152 22.62 8.45 8.18
C LYS A 152 23.11 8.94 9.54
N SER A 153 22.21 9.37 10.42
CA SER A 153 22.57 9.79 11.77
C SER A 153 23.09 8.63 12.62
N LYS A 154 22.50 7.44 12.47
CA LYS A 154 22.93 6.24 13.19
C LYS A 154 24.33 5.77 12.77
N SER A 155 24.63 5.80 11.46
CA SER A 155 25.96 5.49 10.94
C SER A 155 27.03 6.44 11.48
N ARG A 156 26.72 7.74 11.55
CA ARG A 156 27.65 8.76 12.03
C ARG A 156 27.95 8.65 13.53
N ASN A 157 26.98 8.20 14.33
CA ASN A 157 27.17 8.03 15.77
C ASN A 157 27.83 6.68 16.12
N GLY A 158 27.77 5.69 15.25
CA GLY A 158 28.47 4.40 15.40
C GLY A 158 29.97 4.53 15.24
N ASP A 159 30.44 5.34 14.27
CA ASP A 159 31.86 5.59 14.06
C ASP A 159 32.54 6.46 15.17
N ALA A 160 31.76 7.18 15.95
CA ALA A 160 32.29 8.04 17.01
C ALA A 160 32.50 7.32 18.36
N GLY A 161 32.13 6.05 18.47
CA GLY A 161 32.21 5.26 19.69
C GLY A 161 33.36 4.24 19.74
N GLU A 162 34.18 4.13 18.68
CA GLU A 162 35.31 3.18 18.59
C GLU A 162 36.72 3.84 18.59
N LEU A 163 36.83 5.02 19.19
CA LEU A 163 38.13 5.68 19.46
C LEU A 163 38.32 5.74 21.01
#